data_b22cb042edf35954f9503b5d41e1f7cf
#
_entry.id   b22cb042edf35954f9503b5d41e1f7cf
#
_cell.length_a   1.000
_cell.length_b   1.000
_cell.length_c   1.000
_cell.angle_alpha   90.00
_cell.angle_beta   90.00
_cell.angle_gamma   90.00
#
_symmetry.space_group_name_H-M   'P 1'
#
loop_
_entity.id
_entity.type
_entity.pdbx_description
1 polymer ?
#
loop_
_entity_poly.entity_id
_entity_poly.type
_entity_poly.pdbx_seq_one_letter_code
_entity_poly.pdbx_strand_id
1 'polypeptide(L)'
;MARTTIAELLADARRRLTRLNPAKARQAMRAGAVLIDIRSDSQIARDGSIAGALVIPRNILEWRLDPASQHRHPRAPQLDDHVILLCDEGYQSSLAAATLQQLGFARATDVEGGFQAWRAAGLPVEQPSPSG
;
A
#
# COMPACT_ATOMS: atom_id res chain seq x y z
N MET A 1 1.72 32.66 -7.51
CA MET A 1 2.20 31.48 -6.79
C MET A 1 2.28 30.30 -7.74
N ALA A 2 3.44 29.71 -7.86
CA ALA A 2 3.60 28.54 -8.72
C ALA A 2 2.87 27.35 -8.09
N ARG A 3 2.14 26.62 -8.90
CA ARG A 3 1.50 25.39 -8.45
C ARG A 3 2.52 24.24 -8.40
N THR A 4 2.21 23.20 -7.65
CA THR A 4 2.95 21.95 -7.65
C THR A 4 2.32 20.99 -8.65
N THR A 5 3.12 20.38 -9.53
CA THR A 5 2.63 19.37 -10.45
C THR A 5 2.51 18.02 -9.74
N ILE A 6 1.73 17.09 -10.31
CA ILE A 6 1.64 15.74 -9.73
C ILE A 6 3.01 15.03 -9.76
N ALA A 7 3.82 15.28 -10.78
CA ALA A 7 5.16 14.69 -10.85
C ALA A 7 6.05 15.20 -9.71
N GLU A 8 5.97 16.49 -9.40
CA GLU A 8 6.71 17.08 -8.29
C GLU A 8 6.23 16.55 -6.94
N LEU A 9 4.91 16.45 -6.76
CA LEU A 9 4.32 15.93 -5.54
C LEU A 9 4.74 14.47 -5.31
N LEU A 10 4.72 13.68 -6.38
CA LEU A 10 5.13 12.28 -6.32
C LEU A 10 6.62 12.14 -5.99
N ALA A 11 7.47 12.92 -6.65
CA ALA A 11 8.91 12.89 -6.40
C ALA A 11 9.21 13.27 -4.93
N ASP A 12 8.50 14.27 -4.42
CA ASP A 12 8.67 14.72 -3.05
C ASP A 12 8.26 13.62 -2.04
N ALA A 13 7.12 12.98 -2.28
CA ALA A 13 6.67 11.87 -1.45
C ALA A 13 7.71 10.73 -1.45
N ARG A 14 8.21 10.35 -2.63
CA ARG A 14 9.14 9.24 -2.77
C ARG A 14 10.50 9.49 -2.12
N ARG A 15 10.92 10.75 -1.98
CA ARG A 15 12.15 11.07 -1.24
C ARG A 15 12.09 10.68 0.23
N ARG A 16 10.89 10.58 0.78
CA ARG A 16 10.66 10.21 2.19
C ARG A 16 10.53 8.72 2.41
N LEU A 17 10.46 7.94 1.33
CA LEU A 17 10.15 6.51 1.39
C LEU A 17 11.40 5.67 1.10
N THR A 18 11.50 4.55 1.79
CA THR A 18 12.41 3.47 1.42
C THR A 18 11.58 2.45 0.65
N ARG A 19 11.37 2.73 -0.64
CA ARG A 19 10.51 1.92 -1.48
C ARG A 19 11.08 0.53 -1.70
N LEU A 20 10.21 -0.46 -1.84
CA LEU A 20 10.59 -1.85 -1.98
C LEU A 20 10.15 -2.39 -3.34
N ASN A 21 11.04 -3.12 -4.04
CA ASN A 21 10.58 -3.89 -5.18
C ASN A 21 9.71 -5.05 -4.70
N PRO A 22 8.95 -5.71 -5.57
CA PRO A 22 8.03 -6.78 -5.14
C PRO A 22 8.69 -7.89 -4.34
N ALA A 23 9.88 -8.34 -4.74
CA ALA A 23 10.58 -9.42 -4.03
C ALA A 23 10.96 -9.01 -2.61
N LYS A 24 11.44 -7.77 -2.45
CA LYS A 24 11.79 -7.24 -1.12
C LYS A 24 10.56 -7.02 -0.26
N ALA A 25 9.46 -6.58 -0.86
CA ALA A 25 8.19 -6.42 -0.14
C ALA A 25 7.71 -7.77 0.39
N ARG A 26 7.75 -8.80 -0.42
CA ARG A 26 7.39 -10.16 0.01
C ARG A 26 8.29 -10.65 1.13
N GLN A 27 9.60 -10.42 1.01
CA GLN A 27 10.56 -10.78 2.05
C GLN A 27 10.25 -10.05 3.36
N ALA A 28 9.93 -8.76 3.30
CA ALA A 28 9.56 -7.98 4.48
C ALA A 28 8.29 -8.52 5.13
N MET A 29 7.30 -8.95 4.33
CA MET A 29 6.08 -9.57 4.86
C MET A 29 6.40 -10.83 5.68
N ARG A 30 7.34 -11.64 5.19
CA ARG A 30 7.78 -12.83 5.91
C ARG A 30 8.48 -12.49 7.22
N ALA A 31 9.04 -11.29 7.32
CA ALA A 31 9.68 -10.78 8.53
C ALA A 31 8.71 -10.01 9.43
N GLY A 32 7.42 -9.99 9.11
CA GLY A 32 6.39 -9.39 9.95
C GLY A 32 5.83 -8.06 9.45
N ALA A 33 6.26 -7.55 8.29
CA ALA A 33 5.69 -6.33 7.73
C ALA A 33 4.22 -6.53 7.35
N VAL A 34 3.45 -5.46 7.44
CA VAL A 34 2.02 -5.47 7.09
C VAL A 34 1.86 -4.91 5.68
N LEU A 35 1.41 -5.74 4.75
CA LEU A 35 1.06 -5.30 3.41
C LEU A 35 -0.40 -4.86 3.38
N ILE A 36 -0.66 -3.65 2.93
CA ILE A 36 -2.01 -3.12 2.79
C ILE A 36 -2.27 -2.85 1.31
N ASP A 37 -3.26 -3.57 0.78
CA ASP A 37 -3.71 -3.43 -0.61
C ASP A 37 -4.75 -2.33 -0.67
N ILE A 38 -4.42 -1.21 -1.32
CA ILE A 38 -5.29 -0.03 -1.40
C ILE A 38 -6.01 0.08 -2.74
N ARG A 39 -5.97 -0.98 -3.56
CA ARG A 39 -6.66 -1.01 -4.85
C ARG A 39 -8.18 -1.01 -4.65
N SER A 40 -8.88 -0.66 -5.73
CA SER A 40 -10.34 -0.73 -5.75
C SER A 40 -10.82 -2.19 -5.80
N ASP A 41 -12.05 -2.42 -5.37
CA ASP A 41 -12.68 -3.74 -5.46
C ASP A 41 -12.67 -4.28 -6.88
N SER A 42 -12.91 -3.42 -7.87
CA SER A 42 -12.94 -3.85 -9.28
C SER A 42 -11.54 -4.27 -9.77
N GLN A 43 -10.48 -3.59 -9.33
CA GLN A 43 -9.11 -4.00 -9.69
C GLN A 43 -8.78 -5.35 -9.07
N ILE A 44 -9.14 -5.57 -7.82
CA ILE A 44 -8.89 -6.85 -7.14
C ILE A 44 -9.71 -7.96 -7.79
N ALA A 45 -10.97 -7.70 -8.10
CA ALA A 45 -11.84 -8.69 -8.75
C ALA A 45 -11.31 -9.10 -10.13
N ARG A 46 -10.72 -8.14 -10.86
CA ARG A 46 -10.16 -8.40 -12.18
C ARG A 46 -8.86 -9.20 -12.13
N ASP A 47 -7.95 -8.82 -11.24
CA ASP A 47 -6.57 -9.29 -11.27
C ASP A 47 -6.18 -10.24 -10.14
N GLY A 48 -7.03 -10.38 -9.12
CA GLY A 48 -6.72 -11.24 -7.98
C GLY A 48 -6.10 -10.48 -6.82
N SER A 49 -5.79 -11.21 -5.76
CA SER A 49 -5.33 -10.65 -4.49
C SER A 49 -4.03 -11.31 -4.03
N ILE A 50 -3.43 -10.74 -2.99
CA ILE A 50 -2.21 -11.26 -2.38
C ILE A 50 -2.56 -11.83 -1.01
N ALA A 51 -2.23 -13.10 -0.80
CA ALA A 51 -2.46 -13.76 0.50
C ALA A 51 -1.72 -13.00 1.61
N GLY A 52 -2.40 -12.78 2.71
CA GLY A 52 -1.82 -12.07 3.85
C GLY A 52 -1.93 -10.55 3.78
N ALA A 53 -2.38 -9.99 2.66
CA ALA A 53 -2.59 -8.56 2.57
C ALA A 53 -3.87 -8.14 3.29
N LEU A 54 -3.81 -7.00 3.98
CA LEU A 54 -4.99 -6.36 4.53
C LEU A 54 -5.55 -5.44 3.45
N VAL A 55 -6.83 -5.63 3.08
CA VAL A 55 -7.44 -4.83 2.03
C VAL A 55 -8.15 -3.63 2.64
N ILE A 56 -7.66 -2.44 2.32
CA ILE A 56 -8.28 -1.18 2.74
C ILE A 56 -8.24 -0.23 1.55
N PRO A 57 -9.40 0.14 0.98
CA PRO A 57 -9.42 1.05 -0.17
C PRO A 57 -8.77 2.39 0.13
N ARG A 58 -8.11 2.97 -0.87
CA ARG A 58 -7.36 4.23 -0.72
C ARG A 58 -8.21 5.35 -0.12
N ASN A 59 -9.47 5.43 -0.50
CA ASN A 59 -10.35 6.56 -0.12
C ASN A 59 -10.69 6.61 1.37
N ILE A 60 -10.48 5.51 2.11
CA ILE A 60 -10.76 5.47 3.55
C ILE A 60 -9.53 5.08 4.37
N LEU A 61 -8.37 4.96 3.73
CA LEU A 61 -7.16 4.41 4.35
C LEU A 61 -6.78 5.09 5.65
N GLU A 62 -6.69 6.42 5.66
CA GLU A 62 -6.24 7.17 6.82
C GLU A 62 -7.16 6.97 8.03
N TRP A 63 -8.47 6.97 7.79
CA TRP A 63 -9.46 6.79 8.84
C TRP A 63 -9.47 5.36 9.39
N ARG A 64 -9.08 4.40 8.57
CA ARG A 64 -9.01 3.00 9.00
C ARG A 64 -7.71 2.68 9.74
N LEU A 65 -6.69 3.53 9.64
CA LEU A 65 -5.37 3.26 10.24
C LEU A 65 -5.01 4.17 11.41
N ASP A 66 -5.45 5.42 11.44
CA ASP A 66 -5.08 6.35 12.49
C ASP A 66 -5.55 5.82 13.85
N PRO A 67 -4.64 5.65 14.83
CA PRO A 67 -5.03 5.17 16.16
C PRO A 67 -6.08 6.06 16.86
N ALA A 68 -6.15 7.35 16.51
CA ALA A 68 -7.13 8.28 17.08
C ALA A 68 -8.49 8.23 16.39
N SER A 69 -8.61 7.48 15.27
CA SER A 69 -9.84 7.40 14.51
C SER A 69 -10.84 6.45 15.16
N GLN A 70 -12.12 6.86 15.19
CA GLN A 70 -13.21 5.99 15.63
C GLN A 70 -13.47 4.84 14.63
N HIS A 71 -12.94 4.96 13.41
CA HIS A 71 -13.15 4.00 12.34
C HIS A 71 -11.94 3.09 12.13
N ARG A 72 -11.03 3.04 13.09
CA ARG A 72 -9.82 2.24 12.99
C ARG A 72 -10.14 0.77 12.75
N HIS A 73 -9.48 0.18 11.76
CA HIS A 73 -9.65 -1.24 11.44
C HIS A 73 -9.17 -2.10 12.61
N PRO A 74 -9.89 -3.18 12.98
CA PRO A 74 -9.48 -4.04 14.10
C PRO A 74 -8.09 -4.65 13.94
N ARG A 75 -7.64 -4.83 12.71
CA ARG A 75 -6.32 -5.41 12.38
C ARG A 75 -5.33 -4.36 11.89
N ALA A 76 -5.60 -3.08 12.13
CA ALA A 76 -4.69 -2.02 11.72
C ALA A 76 -3.32 -2.19 12.39
N PRO A 77 -2.23 -1.88 11.67
CA PRO A 77 -0.89 -1.95 12.25
C PRO A 77 -0.68 -0.92 13.34
N GLN A 78 0.34 -1.14 14.15
CA GLN A 78 0.81 -0.18 15.13
C GLN A 78 1.70 0.86 14.45
N LEU A 79 1.93 2.00 15.11
CA LEU A 79 2.72 3.09 14.53
C LEU A 79 4.17 2.70 14.21
N ASP A 80 4.73 1.75 14.94
CA ASP A 80 6.12 1.31 14.72
C ASP A 80 6.22 0.10 13.77
N ASP A 81 5.11 -0.41 13.28
CA ASP A 81 5.13 -1.51 12.31
C ASP A 81 5.67 -1.07 10.96
N HIS A 82 6.30 -2.00 10.25
CA HIS A 82 6.69 -1.79 8.86
C HIS A 82 5.45 -1.94 7.98
N VAL A 83 4.90 -0.82 7.53
CA VAL A 83 3.66 -0.77 6.74
C VAL A 83 4.03 -0.57 5.27
N ILE A 84 3.58 -1.50 4.43
CA ILE A 84 3.88 -1.47 2.99
C ILE A 84 2.56 -1.35 2.24
N LEU A 85 2.40 -0.26 1.49
CA LEU A 85 1.20 -0.04 0.69
C LEU A 85 1.37 -0.55 -0.73
N LEU A 86 0.32 -1.18 -1.26
CA LEU A 86 0.30 -1.69 -2.62
C LEU A 86 -0.90 -1.09 -3.36
N CYS A 87 -0.65 -0.40 -4.46
CA CYS A 87 -1.69 -0.01 -5.39
C CYS A 87 -1.49 -0.72 -6.72
N ASP A 88 -2.18 -0.30 -7.77
CA ASP A 88 -2.12 -1.03 -9.04
C ASP A 88 -0.77 -0.88 -9.74
N GLU A 89 -0.24 0.35 -9.84
CA GLU A 89 0.99 0.64 -10.59
C GLU A 89 2.06 1.36 -9.79
N GLY A 90 1.83 1.61 -8.50
CA GLY A 90 2.85 2.20 -7.63
C GLY A 90 2.91 3.73 -7.62
N TYR A 91 1.84 4.42 -8.04
CA TYR A 91 1.79 5.88 -8.01
C TYR A 91 1.10 6.40 -6.76
N GLN A 92 -0.21 6.14 -6.61
CA GLN A 92 -0.94 6.66 -5.47
C GLN A 92 -0.44 6.10 -4.13
N SER A 93 0.12 4.90 -4.14
CA SER A 93 0.67 4.31 -2.93
C SER A 93 1.83 5.12 -2.34
N SER A 94 2.62 5.76 -3.19
CA SER A 94 3.69 6.65 -2.71
C SER A 94 3.13 7.86 -1.99
N LEU A 95 2.10 8.49 -2.55
CA LEU A 95 1.43 9.62 -1.90
C LEU A 95 0.79 9.20 -0.59
N ALA A 96 0.12 8.05 -0.60
CA ALA A 96 -0.52 7.52 0.60
C ALA A 96 0.49 7.18 1.70
N ALA A 97 1.62 6.57 1.34
CA ALA A 97 2.65 6.22 2.32
C ALA A 97 3.25 7.47 2.98
N ALA A 98 3.48 8.53 2.19
CA ALA A 98 3.96 9.79 2.74
C ALA A 98 2.96 10.40 3.72
N THR A 99 1.66 10.30 3.40
CA THR A 99 0.60 10.74 4.31
C THR A 99 0.59 9.93 5.60
N LEU A 100 0.77 8.62 5.50
CA LEU A 100 0.84 7.77 6.70
C LEU A 100 2.03 8.13 7.59
N GLN A 101 3.16 8.53 7.02
CA GLN A 101 4.29 8.99 7.82
C GLN A 101 3.90 10.23 8.64
N GLN A 102 3.11 11.13 8.09
CA GLN A 102 2.61 12.30 8.81
C GLN A 102 1.67 11.89 9.96
N LEU A 103 0.95 10.78 9.81
CA LEU A 103 0.09 10.24 10.87
C LEU A 103 0.87 9.52 11.97
N GLY A 104 2.19 9.36 11.80
CA GLY A 104 3.04 8.73 12.80
C GLY A 104 3.54 7.33 12.43
N PHE A 105 3.13 6.77 11.28
CA PHE A 105 3.65 5.50 10.80
C PHE A 105 5.02 5.73 10.16
N ALA A 106 6.05 5.80 11.01
CA ALA A 106 7.39 6.22 10.58
C ALA A 106 8.02 5.30 9.54
N ARG A 107 7.62 4.03 9.51
CA ARG A 107 8.16 3.04 8.59
C ARG A 107 7.21 2.72 7.43
N ALA A 108 6.27 3.62 7.14
CA ALA A 108 5.38 3.43 6.00
C ALA A 108 6.14 3.62 4.69
N THR A 109 5.90 2.72 3.75
CA THR A 109 6.47 2.77 2.40
C THR A 109 5.52 2.09 1.43
N ASP A 110 5.98 1.86 0.19
CA ASP A 110 5.15 1.22 -0.83
C ASP A 110 5.94 0.29 -1.74
N VAL A 111 5.22 -0.43 -2.59
CA VAL A 111 5.79 -1.37 -3.55
C VAL A 111 6.02 -0.66 -4.88
N GLU A 112 7.25 -0.65 -5.36
CA GLU A 112 7.59 -0.12 -6.68
C GLU A 112 6.85 -0.89 -7.77
N GLY A 113 6.17 -0.15 -8.65
CA GLY A 113 5.39 -0.75 -9.74
C GLY A 113 4.09 -1.41 -9.33
N GLY A 114 3.79 -1.47 -8.02
CA GLY A 114 2.53 -1.96 -7.50
C GLY A 114 2.20 -3.41 -7.82
N PHE A 115 0.91 -3.71 -7.88
CA PHE A 115 0.43 -5.06 -8.16
C PHE A 115 0.88 -5.58 -9.51
N GLN A 116 0.93 -4.72 -10.53
CA GLN A 116 1.35 -5.15 -11.87
C GLN A 116 2.82 -5.64 -11.87
N ALA A 117 3.70 -4.95 -11.12
CA ALA A 117 5.08 -5.39 -10.97
C ALA A 117 5.18 -6.67 -10.13
N TRP A 118 4.36 -6.80 -9.09
CA TRP A 118 4.29 -8.02 -8.29
C TRP A 118 3.95 -9.23 -9.15
N ARG A 119 2.91 -9.09 -9.97
CA ARG A 119 2.46 -10.14 -10.89
C ARG A 119 3.54 -10.45 -11.94
N ALA A 120 4.12 -9.42 -12.54
CA ALA A 120 5.17 -9.58 -13.55
C ALA A 120 6.42 -10.27 -13.00
N ALA A 121 6.70 -10.10 -11.72
CA ALA A 121 7.81 -10.77 -11.04
C ALA A 121 7.53 -12.26 -10.74
N GLY A 122 6.34 -12.75 -11.07
CA GLY A 122 5.95 -14.13 -10.84
C GLY A 122 5.65 -14.46 -9.38
N LEU A 123 5.42 -13.44 -8.53
CA LEU A 123 5.10 -13.68 -7.14
C LEU A 123 3.66 -14.16 -6.97
N PRO A 124 3.35 -14.87 -5.87
CA PRO A 124 2.05 -15.51 -5.73
C PRO A 124 0.87 -14.52 -5.74
N VAL A 125 -0.14 -14.86 -6.50
CA VAL A 125 -1.41 -14.12 -6.59
C VAL A 125 -2.53 -15.14 -6.44
N GLU A 126 -3.48 -14.84 -5.54
CA GLU A 126 -4.71 -15.62 -5.44
C GLU A 126 -5.67 -15.16 -6.52
N GLN A 127 -6.09 -16.06 -7.38
CA GLN A 127 -7.02 -15.73 -8.44
C GLN A 127 -8.39 -15.36 -7.85
N PRO A 128 -9.14 -14.47 -8.52
CA PRO A 128 -10.50 -14.16 -8.06
C PRO A 128 -11.34 -15.43 -8.05
N SER A 129 -12.16 -15.56 -7.01
CA SER A 129 -13.09 -16.69 -6.96
C SER A 129 -14.02 -16.65 -8.16
N PRO A 130 -14.29 -17.81 -8.81
CA PRO A 130 -15.30 -17.82 -9.84
C PRO A 130 -16.60 -17.34 -9.25
N SER A 131 -17.26 -16.38 -9.93
CA SER A 131 -18.56 -15.91 -9.47
C SER A 131 -19.56 -17.06 -9.59
N GLY A 132 -19.95 -17.48 -8.43
CA GLY A 132 -20.99 -18.50 -8.33
C GLY A 132 -22.33 -17.86 -8.50
#